data_b60b1227d9a919428f05bad71206fb56
#
_entry.id   b60b1227d9a919428f05bad71206fb56
#
_cell.length_a   1.000
_cell.length_b   1.000
_cell.length_c   1.000
_cell.angle_alpha   90.00
_cell.angle_beta   90.00
_cell.angle_gamma   90.00
#
_symmetry.space_group_name_H-M   'P 1'
#
loop_
_entity.id
_entity.type
_entity.pdbx_description
1 polymer ?
#
loop_
_entity_poly.entity_id
_entity_poly.type
_entity_poly.pdbx_seq_one_letter_code
_entity_poly.pdbx_strand_id
1 'polypeptide(L)'
;MGGWALDLGTTNTGLACWDEANGQPQLVELPRICRRPRSDDPLEAPTLVPTVVEVLSATSLLDRLGAWPPLERWMLRGRTALIGRPALDRNQALASPAFVPAFKAALAVEPLRPLGRVGRQLITARRAARAFLRELLAEVKRETGRRIRDLVVTVPVDAYEGYRAQLEEILRSLGVRRLRFLDEPLAAALGYGLGLVSERNVMVVDIGGGTMNVALVRLRAGGLRQGRAEVLAKQGRACGGNAVDSWVLDHVCRRMGCAVDALSEQEEVRLWRRMMLAEACRVKEAVFFLPSAEFLLTPPGLSRRVRAGAPGSQAALLSRDDLVEVLREGGFYASLSASVEQVLSEGPGGPIPTDDVHDILMVGGSTLLPGVFPLLEQRFGRHRVRAWQPFEAVAFGAASFAADRYVPHDYIVHDYAFVTHDARTRDPVYTVVVPRGTRFPTSHDFWKARLVPTCSLGEPETLFKLVVCEIGRTEGSGRRFVWDAAGDLYKIGGKTGTDGRLVVPLNESNPTLGRLDPPHSPRDRRPRLEVSFGVDRDRWLTATVLDLQTGRTLMDRQAVVRLL
;
A
#
# COMPACT_ATOMS: atom_id res chain seq x y z
N MET A 1 16.93 -21.72 -0.98
CA MET A 1 17.34 -20.28 -1.06
C MET A 1 16.22 -19.48 -0.46
N GLY A 2 16.54 -18.65 0.53
CA GLY A 2 15.51 -17.98 1.32
C GLY A 2 14.62 -17.07 0.48
N GLY A 3 13.31 -17.15 0.70
CA GLY A 3 12.34 -16.23 0.14
C GLY A 3 12.58 -14.82 0.68
N TRP A 4 12.63 -13.81 -0.18
CA TRP A 4 12.82 -12.42 0.19
C TRP A 4 11.49 -11.70 0.29
N ALA A 5 11.34 -10.86 1.31
CA ALA A 5 10.16 -10.05 1.52
C ALA A 5 10.52 -8.61 1.88
N LEU A 6 9.77 -7.66 1.34
CA LEU A 6 9.86 -6.24 1.58
C LEU A 6 8.54 -5.74 2.16
N ASP A 7 8.58 -5.26 3.38
CA ASP A 7 7.50 -4.46 3.95
C ASP A 7 7.84 -2.97 3.76
N LEU A 8 7.23 -2.36 2.74
CA LEU A 8 7.40 -0.93 2.45
C LEU A 8 6.38 -0.13 3.26
N GLY A 9 6.68 0.13 4.52
CA GLY A 9 5.81 0.95 5.38
C GLY A 9 5.88 2.46 5.06
N THR A 10 4.90 3.22 5.54
CA THR A 10 4.86 4.68 5.35
C THR A 10 5.97 5.39 6.13
N THR A 11 6.27 4.91 7.33
CA THR A 11 7.30 5.49 8.22
C THR A 11 8.59 4.68 8.21
N ASN A 12 8.47 3.36 8.25
CA ASN A 12 9.61 2.44 8.28
C ASN A 12 9.44 1.34 7.25
N THR A 13 10.55 0.89 6.70
CA THR A 13 10.63 -0.21 5.73
C THR A 13 11.39 -1.37 6.36
N GLY A 14 10.79 -2.56 6.35
CA GLY A 14 11.40 -3.82 6.78
C GLY A 14 11.80 -4.68 5.59
N LEU A 15 12.95 -5.31 5.65
CA LEU A 15 13.37 -6.35 4.72
C LEU A 15 13.65 -7.63 5.49
N ALA A 16 13.02 -8.73 5.08
CA ALA A 16 13.22 -10.02 5.69
C ALA A 16 13.58 -11.09 4.66
N CYS A 17 14.23 -12.14 5.10
CA CYS A 17 14.45 -13.34 4.30
C CYS A 17 14.21 -14.58 5.15
N TRP A 18 13.85 -15.68 4.48
CA TRP A 18 13.72 -16.97 5.13
C TRP A 18 15.09 -17.61 5.33
N ASP A 19 15.42 -17.91 6.58
CA ASP A 19 16.62 -18.68 6.92
C ASP A 19 16.31 -20.18 6.87
N GLU A 20 16.83 -20.86 5.85
CA GLU A 20 16.62 -22.30 5.67
C GLU A 20 17.32 -23.15 6.76
N ALA A 21 18.40 -22.64 7.36
CA ALA A 21 19.15 -23.37 8.38
C ALA A 21 18.36 -23.44 9.69
N ASN A 22 17.74 -22.33 10.08
CA ASN A 22 16.98 -22.21 11.31
C ASN A 22 15.48 -22.46 11.12
N GLY A 23 14.99 -22.52 9.87
CA GLY A 23 13.58 -22.68 9.55
C GLY A 23 12.69 -21.50 9.99
N GLN A 24 13.24 -20.29 10.04
CA GLN A 24 12.57 -19.10 10.55
C GLN A 24 12.82 -17.88 9.64
N PRO A 25 11.92 -16.90 9.64
CA PRO A 25 12.15 -15.62 8.98
C PRO A 25 13.14 -14.79 9.81
N GLN A 26 13.95 -14.02 9.13
CA GLN A 26 14.98 -13.17 9.73
C GLN A 26 14.99 -11.80 9.08
N LEU A 27 14.99 -10.71 9.88
CA LEU A 27 15.21 -9.37 9.37
C LEU A 27 16.64 -9.23 8.84
N VAL A 28 16.76 -8.52 7.75
CA VAL A 28 18.06 -8.17 7.17
C VAL A 28 18.53 -6.87 7.79
N GLU A 29 19.53 -6.94 8.61
CA GLU A 29 20.16 -5.76 9.20
C GLU A 29 20.93 -5.00 8.13
N LEU A 30 20.68 -3.69 8.04
CA LEU A 30 21.35 -2.76 7.12
C LEU A 30 21.97 -1.61 7.93
N PRO A 31 23.10 -1.82 8.61
CA PRO A 31 23.63 -0.93 9.66
C PRO A 31 23.88 0.51 9.22
N ARG A 32 24.10 0.73 7.92
CA ARG A 32 24.36 2.07 7.37
C ARG A 32 23.13 2.93 7.22
N ILE A 33 21.95 2.31 7.10
CA ILE A 33 20.69 3.00 6.77
C ILE A 33 19.55 2.74 7.75
N CYS A 34 19.64 1.70 8.61
CA CYS A 34 18.65 1.39 9.63
C CYS A 34 18.57 2.47 10.71
N ARG A 35 17.50 2.48 11.49
CA ARG A 35 17.22 3.49 12.53
C ARG A 35 18.33 3.56 13.57
N ARG A 36 18.63 2.46 14.25
CA ARG A 36 19.62 2.38 15.32
C ARG A 36 20.41 1.07 15.26
N PRO A 37 21.52 1.03 14.52
CA PRO A 37 22.33 -0.17 14.44
C PRO A 37 22.82 -0.57 15.84
N ARG A 38 22.71 -1.85 16.16
CA ARG A 38 23.17 -2.44 17.42
C ARG A 38 22.35 -2.04 18.67
N SER A 39 21.14 -1.51 18.52
CA SER A 39 20.22 -1.37 19.65
C SER A 39 19.49 -2.71 19.88
N ASP A 40 19.38 -3.12 21.14
CA ASP A 40 18.64 -4.32 21.54
C ASP A 40 17.22 -4.01 21.98
N ASP A 41 16.79 -2.73 21.96
CA ASP A 41 15.44 -2.34 22.32
C ASP A 41 14.47 -2.54 21.13
N PRO A 42 13.57 -3.54 21.19
CA PRO A 42 12.61 -3.81 20.13
C PRO A 42 11.64 -2.64 19.86
N LEU A 43 11.34 -1.80 20.87
CA LEU A 43 10.44 -0.66 20.72
C LEU A 43 11.04 0.47 19.87
N GLU A 44 12.36 0.51 19.74
CA GLU A 44 13.05 1.43 18.84
C GLU A 44 13.02 0.98 17.38
N ALA A 45 12.55 -0.24 17.10
CA ALA A 45 12.57 -0.88 15.79
C ALA A 45 13.94 -0.70 15.08
N PRO A 46 15.06 -1.12 15.72
CA PRO A 46 16.40 -0.70 15.37
C PRO A 46 16.83 -1.12 13.97
N THR A 47 16.38 -2.28 13.50
CA THR A 47 16.72 -2.87 12.21
C THR A 47 15.93 -2.30 11.03
N LEU A 48 14.81 -1.62 11.30
CA LEU A 48 13.99 -1.04 10.24
C LEU A 48 14.65 0.20 9.62
N VAL A 49 14.44 0.37 8.33
CA VAL A 49 14.95 1.52 7.57
C VAL A 49 13.87 2.60 7.53
N PRO A 50 14.13 3.83 7.99
CA PRO A 50 13.20 4.95 7.82
C PRO A 50 12.83 5.13 6.34
N THR A 51 11.54 5.22 6.04
CA THR A 51 11.03 5.35 4.67
C THR A 51 11.12 6.81 4.20
N VAL A 52 12.33 7.31 4.15
CA VAL A 52 12.65 8.68 3.75
C VAL A 52 13.75 8.69 2.69
N VAL A 53 13.72 9.69 1.83
CA VAL A 53 14.71 9.85 0.77
C VAL A 53 15.08 11.31 0.57
N GLU A 54 16.37 11.60 0.44
CA GLU A 54 16.88 12.86 -0.08
C GLU A 54 17.48 12.61 -1.46
N VAL A 55 16.84 13.14 -2.50
CA VAL A 55 17.31 12.99 -3.88
C VAL A 55 18.50 13.90 -4.10
N LEU A 56 19.63 13.34 -4.51
CA LEU A 56 20.83 14.10 -4.77
C LEU A 56 20.77 14.72 -6.18
N SER A 57 21.34 15.92 -6.33
CA SER A 57 21.42 16.60 -7.62
C SER A 57 22.16 15.74 -8.64
N ALA A 58 21.56 15.59 -9.82
CA ALA A 58 22.21 14.91 -10.96
C ALA A 58 23.07 15.88 -11.80
N THR A 59 23.15 17.15 -11.39
CA THR A 59 23.92 18.17 -12.09
C THR A 59 25.41 17.89 -11.96
N SER A 60 26.08 17.99 -13.04
CA SER A 60 27.48 17.74 -13.39
C SER A 60 28.41 17.12 -12.32
N LEU A 61 29.34 16.29 -12.74
CA LEU A 61 30.43 15.77 -11.90
C LEU A 61 31.16 16.89 -11.13
N LEU A 62 31.16 18.12 -11.64
CA LEU A 62 31.80 19.30 -11.06
C LEU A 62 31.01 19.91 -9.88
N ASP A 63 29.67 19.96 -9.95
CA ASP A 63 28.83 20.42 -8.83
C ASP A 63 28.83 19.43 -7.66
N ARG A 64 29.02 18.15 -7.94
CA ARG A 64 29.24 17.12 -6.91
C ARG A 64 30.57 17.29 -6.16
N LEU A 65 31.55 17.90 -6.79
CA LEU A 65 32.88 18.08 -6.22
C LEU A 65 33.01 19.33 -5.34
N GLY A 66 32.20 20.38 -5.60
CA GLY A 66 32.36 21.68 -4.93
C GLY A 66 31.67 21.83 -3.56
N ALA A 67 30.56 21.14 -3.34
CA ALA A 67 29.66 21.40 -2.21
C ALA A 67 29.83 20.50 -0.97
N TRP A 68 30.77 19.55 -0.96
CA TRP A 68 30.86 18.50 0.06
C TRP A 68 32.25 18.39 0.70
N PRO A 69 32.34 18.11 2.02
CA PRO A 69 33.62 17.76 2.66
C PRO A 69 34.28 16.53 2.00
N PRO A 70 35.60 16.44 1.95
CA PRO A 70 36.34 15.40 1.20
C PRO A 70 35.94 13.95 1.57
N LEU A 71 35.68 13.67 2.83
CA LEU A 71 35.25 12.35 3.34
C LEU A 71 33.87 11.93 2.86
N GLU A 72 32.92 12.87 2.81
CA GLU A 72 31.55 12.59 2.34
C GLU A 72 31.49 12.36 0.82
N ARG A 73 32.38 13.00 0.06
CA ARG A 73 32.51 12.80 -1.40
C ARG A 73 32.81 11.35 -1.76
N TRP A 74 33.67 10.70 -0.99
CA TRP A 74 34.04 9.30 -1.25
C TRP A 74 32.90 8.34 -0.93
N MET A 75 32.14 8.59 0.16
CA MET A 75 31.00 7.76 0.55
C MET A 75 29.80 7.89 -0.38
N LEU A 76 29.65 9.02 -1.08
CA LEU A 76 28.51 9.30 -1.98
C LEU A 76 28.78 8.97 -3.45
N ARG A 77 29.97 8.49 -3.77
CA ARG A 77 30.35 8.18 -5.16
C ARG A 77 29.39 7.14 -5.76
N GLY A 78 28.65 7.54 -6.79
CA GLY A 78 27.68 6.70 -7.50
C GLY A 78 26.27 6.61 -6.90
N ARG A 79 25.99 7.22 -5.73
CA ARG A 79 24.65 7.31 -5.15
C ARG A 79 23.84 8.41 -5.81
N THR A 80 22.55 8.11 -6.04
CA THR A 80 21.58 9.09 -6.57
C THR A 80 20.69 9.68 -5.48
N ALA A 81 20.69 9.07 -4.31
CA ALA A 81 19.93 9.52 -3.15
C ALA A 81 20.58 9.07 -1.84
N LEU A 82 20.26 9.77 -0.76
CA LEU A 82 20.41 9.27 0.61
C LEU A 82 19.06 8.71 1.07
N ILE A 83 19.09 7.61 1.80
CA ILE A 83 17.89 6.97 2.35
C ILE A 83 18.08 6.62 3.82
N GLY A 84 16.98 6.41 4.52
CA GLY A 84 16.99 5.97 5.90
C GLY A 84 17.64 6.97 6.86
N ARG A 85 18.34 6.46 7.88
CA ARG A 85 19.00 7.29 8.91
C ARG A 85 19.88 8.40 8.35
N PRO A 86 20.79 8.18 7.39
CA PRO A 86 21.61 9.27 6.83
C PRO A 86 20.79 10.41 6.22
N ALA A 87 19.65 10.12 5.61
CA ALA A 87 18.76 11.16 5.09
C ALA A 87 18.05 11.91 6.22
N LEU A 88 17.64 11.21 7.29
CA LEU A 88 17.05 11.84 8.48
C LEU A 88 18.06 12.76 9.18
N ASP A 89 19.23 12.23 9.54
CA ASP A 89 20.25 12.96 10.29
C ASP A 89 20.65 14.26 9.58
N ARG A 90 20.82 14.19 8.26
CA ARG A 90 21.12 15.35 7.46
C ARG A 90 20.01 16.40 7.46
N ASN A 91 18.76 15.96 7.48
CA ASN A 91 17.60 16.84 7.39
C ASN A 91 17.00 17.26 8.73
N GLN A 92 17.45 16.72 9.87
CA GLN A 92 17.13 17.24 11.20
C GLN A 92 17.62 18.68 11.39
N ALA A 93 18.74 19.05 10.77
CA ALA A 93 19.34 20.38 10.88
C ALA A 93 19.04 21.29 9.70
N LEU A 94 18.73 20.76 8.53
CA LEU A 94 18.57 21.48 7.27
C LEU A 94 17.39 20.88 6.52
N ALA A 95 16.26 21.58 6.51
CA ALA A 95 15.11 21.14 5.70
C ALA A 95 15.45 21.32 4.21
N SER A 96 16.01 20.26 3.59
CA SER A 96 16.30 20.26 2.16
C SER A 96 15.00 20.17 1.35
N PRO A 97 14.79 20.99 0.32
CA PRO A 97 13.67 20.84 -0.60
C PRO A 97 13.73 19.51 -1.39
N ALA A 98 14.85 18.84 -1.40
CA ALA A 98 15.06 17.53 -2.01
C ALA A 98 14.75 16.35 -1.06
N PHE A 99 14.48 16.63 0.21
CA PHE A 99 14.10 15.64 1.20
C PHE A 99 12.61 15.32 1.12
N VAL A 100 12.28 14.05 0.97
CA VAL A 100 10.91 13.55 0.84
C VAL A 100 10.68 12.47 1.89
N PRO A 101 9.96 12.79 2.96
CA PRO A 101 9.44 11.80 3.89
C PRO A 101 8.13 11.21 3.37
N ALA A 102 7.78 10.01 3.81
CA ALA A 102 6.45 9.41 3.66
C ALA A 102 5.89 9.39 2.21
N PHE A 103 6.72 9.15 1.21
CA PHE A 103 6.31 9.11 -0.21
C PHE A 103 5.31 7.99 -0.55
N LYS A 104 5.21 6.93 0.30
CA LYS A 104 4.30 5.79 0.08
C LYS A 104 2.85 6.24 -0.10
N ALA A 105 2.35 7.08 0.79
CA ALA A 105 0.97 7.58 0.72
C ALA A 105 0.68 8.34 -0.59
N ALA A 106 1.67 9.10 -1.08
CA ALA A 106 1.54 9.86 -2.33
C ALA A 106 1.59 8.97 -3.58
N LEU A 107 2.19 7.77 -3.53
CA LEU A 107 2.12 6.79 -4.60
C LEU A 107 0.68 6.30 -4.84
N ALA A 108 -0.14 6.27 -3.78
CA ALA A 108 -1.53 5.81 -3.87
C ALA A 108 -2.51 6.89 -4.36
N VAL A 109 -2.19 8.19 -4.22
CA VAL A 109 -3.20 9.26 -4.29
C VAL A 109 -3.05 10.20 -5.48
N GLU A 110 -1.86 10.70 -5.79
CA GLU A 110 -1.65 11.63 -6.91
C GLU A 110 -0.18 11.61 -7.39
N PRO A 111 0.13 11.06 -8.57
CA PRO A 111 1.49 11.02 -9.07
C PRO A 111 2.02 12.37 -9.55
N LEU A 112 1.14 13.35 -9.81
CA LEU A 112 1.51 14.64 -10.38
C LEU A 112 1.85 15.71 -9.35
N ARG A 113 1.47 15.53 -8.07
CA ARG A 113 1.79 16.51 -7.04
C ARG A 113 3.26 16.38 -6.62
N PRO A 114 4.08 17.44 -6.80
CA PRO A 114 5.48 17.36 -6.42
C PRO A 114 5.63 17.30 -4.90
N LEU A 115 6.42 16.33 -4.43
CA LEU A 115 6.75 16.15 -3.00
C LEU A 115 7.96 16.97 -2.59
N GLY A 116 8.77 17.40 -3.55
CA GLY A 116 9.98 18.17 -3.34
C GLY A 116 10.60 18.60 -4.65
N ARG A 117 11.80 19.18 -4.59
CA ARG A 117 12.57 19.56 -5.78
C ARG A 117 14.07 19.41 -5.58
N VAL A 118 14.76 19.12 -6.65
CA VAL A 118 16.22 19.13 -6.75
C VAL A 118 16.61 20.09 -7.87
N GLY A 119 17.22 21.23 -7.54
CA GLY A 119 17.41 22.30 -8.50
C GLY A 119 16.09 22.74 -9.13
N ARG A 120 15.99 22.65 -10.47
CA ARG A 120 14.77 22.97 -11.22
C ARG A 120 13.84 21.75 -11.41
N GLN A 121 14.28 20.54 -11.06
CA GLN A 121 13.52 19.32 -11.29
C GLN A 121 12.61 18.99 -10.10
N LEU A 122 11.33 18.73 -10.38
CA LEU A 122 10.36 18.29 -9.39
C LEU A 122 10.61 16.82 -9.02
N ILE A 123 10.35 16.49 -7.75
CA ILE A 123 10.40 15.13 -7.23
C ILE A 123 8.96 14.65 -7.04
N THR A 124 8.53 13.73 -7.89
CA THR A 124 7.25 13.02 -7.75
C THR A 124 7.39 11.85 -6.79
N ALA A 125 6.27 11.32 -6.30
CA ALA A 125 6.23 10.12 -5.46
C ALA A 125 6.94 8.93 -6.11
N ARG A 126 6.72 8.72 -7.41
CA ARG A 126 7.37 7.66 -8.20
C ARG A 126 8.89 7.82 -8.24
N ARG A 127 9.38 9.05 -8.46
CA ARG A 127 10.83 9.34 -8.46
C ARG A 127 11.44 9.07 -7.09
N ALA A 128 10.76 9.50 -6.02
CA ALA A 128 11.18 9.26 -4.64
C ALA A 128 11.24 7.77 -4.32
N ALA A 129 10.18 7.02 -4.63
CA ALA A 129 10.11 5.58 -4.42
C ALA A 129 11.19 4.83 -5.21
N ARG A 130 11.39 5.17 -6.49
CA ARG A 130 12.45 4.56 -7.31
C ARG A 130 13.84 4.82 -6.74
N ALA A 131 14.11 6.05 -6.29
CA ALA A 131 15.38 6.40 -5.68
C ALA A 131 15.59 5.62 -4.36
N PHE A 132 14.58 5.56 -3.50
CA PHE A 132 14.61 4.81 -2.25
C PHE A 132 14.87 3.32 -2.49
N LEU A 133 14.05 2.68 -3.32
CA LEU A 133 14.15 1.23 -3.60
C LEU A 133 15.47 0.88 -4.29
N ARG A 134 15.99 1.73 -5.16
CA ARG A 134 17.29 1.54 -5.80
C ARG A 134 18.43 1.50 -4.77
N GLU A 135 18.47 2.48 -3.89
CA GLU A 135 19.54 2.55 -2.87
C GLU A 135 19.37 1.44 -1.83
N LEU A 136 18.13 1.08 -1.46
CA LEU A 136 17.82 -0.05 -0.57
C LEU A 136 18.36 -1.37 -1.15
N LEU A 137 17.99 -1.71 -2.38
CA LEU A 137 18.46 -2.94 -3.04
C LEU A 137 19.98 -2.95 -3.26
N ALA A 138 20.59 -1.78 -3.48
CA ALA A 138 22.03 -1.65 -3.58
C ALA A 138 22.72 -1.90 -2.23
N GLU A 139 22.12 -1.42 -1.12
CA GLU A 139 22.63 -1.67 0.23
C GLU A 139 22.50 -3.15 0.62
N VAL A 140 21.37 -3.78 0.32
CA VAL A 140 21.16 -5.24 0.51
C VAL A 140 22.24 -6.04 -0.23
N LYS A 141 22.50 -5.69 -1.49
CA LYS A 141 23.56 -6.36 -2.25
C LYS A 141 24.93 -6.18 -1.63
N ARG A 142 25.21 -5.00 -1.06
CA ARG A 142 26.48 -4.70 -0.41
C ARG A 142 26.65 -5.51 0.87
N GLU A 143 25.60 -5.57 1.70
CA GLU A 143 25.64 -6.20 3.01
C GLU A 143 25.62 -7.73 2.90
N THR A 144 24.75 -8.28 2.01
CA THR A 144 24.53 -9.72 1.91
C THR A 144 25.28 -10.38 0.75
N GLY A 145 25.89 -9.62 -0.17
CA GLY A 145 26.46 -10.12 -1.42
C GLY A 145 25.45 -10.60 -2.45
N ARG A 146 24.14 -10.59 -2.13
CA ARG A 146 23.07 -11.19 -2.95
C ARG A 146 22.27 -10.13 -3.70
N ARG A 147 21.83 -10.46 -4.90
CA ARG A 147 20.84 -9.68 -5.67
C ARG A 147 19.47 -10.30 -5.51
N ILE A 148 18.49 -9.51 -5.11
CA ILE A 148 17.10 -9.95 -5.01
C ILE A 148 16.51 -10.01 -6.42
N ARG A 149 16.04 -11.19 -6.83
CA ARG A 149 15.36 -11.41 -8.11
C ARG A 149 13.91 -11.81 -7.92
N ASP A 150 13.62 -12.53 -6.85
CA ASP A 150 12.28 -12.95 -6.44
C ASP A 150 11.96 -12.23 -5.14
N LEU A 151 10.85 -11.50 -5.09
CA LEU A 151 10.48 -10.64 -3.97
C LEU A 151 8.99 -10.71 -3.71
N VAL A 152 8.62 -10.83 -2.45
CA VAL A 152 7.26 -10.55 -1.97
C VAL A 152 7.25 -9.13 -1.44
N VAL A 153 6.24 -8.34 -1.80
CA VAL A 153 6.05 -6.98 -1.28
C VAL A 153 4.70 -6.89 -0.59
N THR A 154 4.69 -6.35 0.62
CA THR A 154 3.44 -6.14 1.35
C THR A 154 2.75 -4.87 0.88
N VAL A 155 1.43 -4.92 0.89
CA VAL A 155 0.56 -3.81 0.45
C VAL A 155 -0.61 -3.65 1.42
N PRO A 156 -1.09 -2.42 1.68
CA PRO A 156 -2.32 -2.20 2.44
C PRO A 156 -3.53 -2.88 1.78
N VAL A 157 -4.55 -3.21 2.58
CA VAL A 157 -5.80 -3.81 2.08
C VAL A 157 -6.44 -2.96 0.99
N ASP A 158 -6.48 -1.65 1.18
CA ASP A 158 -7.08 -0.69 0.24
C ASP A 158 -6.06 -0.16 -0.79
N ALA A 159 -4.94 -0.87 -1.01
CA ALA A 159 -3.98 -0.46 -2.01
C ALA A 159 -4.60 -0.54 -3.40
N TYR A 160 -4.84 0.63 -3.99
CA TYR A 160 -5.36 0.73 -5.36
C TYR A 160 -4.41 0.08 -6.36
N GLU A 161 -4.97 -0.40 -7.47
CA GLU A 161 -4.19 -1.06 -8.52
C GLU A 161 -3.02 -0.18 -9.02
N GLY A 162 -3.23 1.13 -9.12
CA GLY A 162 -2.18 2.07 -9.48
C GLY A 162 -0.95 2.02 -8.56
N TYR A 163 -1.13 1.81 -7.24
CA TYR A 163 -0.03 1.68 -6.30
C TYR A 163 0.79 0.40 -6.58
N ARG A 164 0.11 -0.73 -6.80
CA ARG A 164 0.75 -2.02 -7.10
C ARG A 164 1.49 -1.97 -8.44
N ALA A 165 0.86 -1.40 -9.46
CA ALA A 165 1.45 -1.24 -10.79
C ALA A 165 2.71 -0.37 -10.76
N GLN A 166 2.70 0.74 -10.02
CA GLN A 166 3.89 1.59 -9.84
C GLN A 166 5.04 0.83 -9.17
N LEU A 167 4.76 0.12 -8.07
CA LEU A 167 5.78 -0.67 -7.38
C LEU A 167 6.34 -1.76 -8.28
N GLU A 168 5.47 -2.45 -9.02
CA GLU A 168 5.89 -3.50 -9.95
C GLU A 168 6.82 -2.96 -11.03
N GLU A 169 6.45 -1.87 -11.68
CA GLU A 169 7.27 -1.25 -12.71
C GLU A 169 8.62 -0.78 -12.17
N ILE A 170 8.62 -0.11 -11.00
CA ILE A 170 9.85 0.34 -10.35
C ILE A 170 10.75 -0.86 -10.06
N LEU A 171 10.24 -1.89 -9.37
CA LEU A 171 11.03 -3.04 -8.94
C LEU A 171 11.53 -3.88 -10.12
N ARG A 172 10.71 -4.07 -11.17
CA ARG A 172 11.14 -4.72 -12.41
C ARG A 172 12.27 -3.93 -13.09
N SER A 173 12.18 -2.59 -13.15
CA SER A 173 13.23 -1.75 -13.70
C SER A 173 14.54 -1.81 -12.90
N LEU A 174 14.49 -2.22 -11.63
CA LEU A 174 15.63 -2.41 -10.75
C LEU A 174 16.18 -3.85 -10.74
N GLY A 175 15.59 -4.74 -11.57
CA GLY A 175 16.09 -6.10 -11.80
C GLY A 175 15.41 -7.20 -11.00
N VAL A 176 14.30 -6.91 -10.31
CA VAL A 176 13.42 -7.92 -9.73
C VAL A 176 12.65 -8.60 -10.87
N ARG A 177 12.73 -9.92 -10.98
CA ARG A 177 12.13 -10.70 -12.08
C ARG A 177 10.76 -11.28 -11.71
N ARG A 178 10.65 -11.82 -10.50
CA ARG A 178 9.40 -12.37 -9.97
C ARG A 178 8.97 -11.51 -8.78
N LEU A 179 7.77 -10.92 -8.88
CA LEU A 179 7.18 -10.09 -7.85
C LEU A 179 5.82 -10.67 -7.46
N ARG A 180 5.61 -10.85 -6.16
CA ARG A 180 4.32 -11.23 -5.58
C ARG A 180 3.91 -10.16 -4.58
N PHE A 181 2.61 -9.91 -4.47
CA PHE A 181 2.05 -9.00 -3.46
C PHE A 181 1.28 -9.78 -2.41
N LEU A 182 1.35 -9.30 -1.18
CA LEU A 182 0.65 -9.87 -0.03
C LEU A 182 0.08 -8.74 0.83
N ASP A 183 -1.18 -8.86 1.25
CA ASP A 183 -1.80 -7.83 2.09
C ASP A 183 -1.13 -7.79 3.48
N GLU A 184 -0.85 -6.57 4.00
CA GLU A 184 -0.12 -6.34 5.26
C GLU A 184 -0.71 -7.14 6.44
N PRO A 185 -2.03 -7.09 6.73
CA PRO A 185 -2.56 -7.85 7.85
C PRO A 185 -2.53 -9.36 7.63
N LEU A 186 -2.66 -9.84 6.39
CA LEU A 186 -2.48 -11.26 6.09
C LEU A 186 -1.03 -11.68 6.34
N ALA A 187 -0.07 -10.87 5.92
CA ALA A 187 1.34 -11.10 6.22
C ALA A 187 1.59 -11.23 7.72
N ALA A 188 1.08 -10.27 8.53
CA ALA A 188 1.21 -10.33 9.98
C ALA A 188 0.61 -11.61 10.59
N ALA A 189 -0.58 -12.02 10.13
CA ALA A 189 -1.20 -13.27 10.55
C ALA A 189 -0.34 -14.50 10.22
N LEU A 190 0.28 -14.55 9.02
CA LEU A 190 1.18 -15.64 8.62
C LEU A 190 2.42 -15.72 9.51
N GLY A 191 3.00 -14.56 9.87
CA GLY A 191 4.12 -14.51 10.81
C GLY A 191 3.78 -15.11 12.17
N TYR A 192 2.63 -14.72 12.71
CA TYR A 192 2.10 -15.27 13.96
C TYR A 192 1.81 -16.76 13.84
N GLY A 193 1.29 -17.21 12.69
CA GLY A 193 0.88 -18.58 12.44
C GLY A 193 2.02 -19.61 12.49
N LEU A 194 3.29 -19.19 12.35
CA LEU A 194 4.46 -20.09 12.40
C LEU A 194 4.58 -20.83 13.73
N GLY A 195 4.10 -20.26 14.84
CA GLY A 195 4.13 -20.86 16.18
C GLY A 195 2.85 -21.61 16.58
N LEU A 196 1.82 -21.66 15.71
CA LEU A 196 0.54 -22.27 16.06
C LEU A 196 0.57 -23.80 15.93
N VAL A 197 -0.05 -24.47 16.90
CA VAL A 197 -0.22 -25.92 16.93
C VAL A 197 -1.65 -26.37 16.59
N SER A 198 -2.62 -25.44 16.61
CA SER A 198 -4.03 -25.70 16.33
C SER A 198 -4.62 -24.62 15.41
N GLU A 199 -5.80 -24.92 14.83
CA GLU A 199 -6.54 -23.93 14.06
C GLU A 199 -6.98 -22.76 14.95
N ARG A 200 -6.80 -21.52 14.44
CA ARG A 200 -7.17 -20.29 15.12
C ARG A 200 -7.75 -19.25 14.17
N ASN A 201 -8.79 -18.55 14.62
CA ASN A 201 -9.23 -17.32 14.00
C ASN A 201 -8.49 -16.17 14.68
N VAL A 202 -7.70 -15.45 13.92
CA VAL A 202 -6.83 -14.36 14.38
C VAL A 202 -7.28 -13.07 13.75
N MET A 203 -7.63 -12.09 14.57
CA MET A 203 -7.88 -10.74 14.08
C MET A 203 -6.57 -9.95 14.14
N VAL A 204 -6.19 -9.38 13.02
CA VAL A 204 -5.05 -8.46 12.93
C VAL A 204 -5.58 -7.05 12.87
N VAL A 205 -5.10 -6.21 13.79
CA VAL A 205 -5.32 -4.77 13.83
C VAL A 205 -3.98 -4.13 13.53
N ASP A 206 -3.78 -3.75 12.27
CA ASP A 206 -2.55 -3.12 11.80
C ASP A 206 -2.77 -1.62 11.62
N ILE A 207 -2.13 -0.82 12.48
CA ILE A 207 -2.20 0.64 12.42
C ILE A 207 -0.79 1.18 12.18
N GLY A 208 -0.52 1.47 10.92
CA GLY A 208 0.72 2.07 10.48
C GLY A 208 0.73 3.60 10.51
N GLY A 209 1.70 4.19 9.82
CA GLY A 209 1.75 5.65 9.66
C GLY A 209 0.65 6.21 8.75
N GLY A 210 0.28 5.50 7.69
CA GLY A 210 -0.69 5.97 6.68
C GLY A 210 -2.07 5.35 6.76
N THR A 211 -2.16 4.11 7.20
CA THR A 211 -3.37 3.28 7.10
C THR A 211 -3.68 2.56 8.42
N MET A 212 -4.95 2.25 8.58
CA MET A 212 -5.50 1.34 9.58
C MET A 212 -6.14 0.19 8.82
N ASN A 213 -5.62 -1.03 8.99
CA ASN A 213 -6.13 -2.23 8.36
C ASN A 213 -6.58 -3.21 9.45
N VAL A 214 -7.77 -3.77 9.30
CA VAL A 214 -8.28 -4.83 10.16
C VAL A 214 -8.61 -6.03 9.28
N ALA A 215 -8.13 -7.22 9.67
CA ALA A 215 -8.46 -8.45 8.97
C ALA A 215 -8.68 -9.59 9.95
N LEU A 216 -9.63 -10.46 9.65
CA LEU A 216 -9.85 -11.71 10.36
C LEU A 216 -9.39 -12.87 9.48
N VAL A 217 -8.44 -13.63 9.96
CA VAL A 217 -7.78 -14.72 9.23
C VAL A 217 -7.91 -16.02 10.02
N ARG A 218 -8.39 -17.07 9.36
CA ARG A 218 -8.35 -18.43 9.90
C ARG A 218 -7.03 -19.07 9.52
N LEU A 219 -6.25 -19.42 10.53
CA LEU A 219 -4.94 -20.05 10.38
C LEU A 219 -5.02 -21.53 10.74
N ARG A 220 -4.50 -22.38 9.86
CA ARG A 220 -4.33 -23.81 10.11
C ARG A 220 -2.85 -24.14 10.06
N ALA A 221 -2.33 -24.66 11.17
CA ALA A 221 -0.95 -25.12 11.24
C ALA A 221 -0.68 -26.23 10.21
N GLY A 222 0.46 -26.15 9.54
CA GLY A 222 0.86 -27.14 8.53
C GLY A 222 1.65 -28.32 9.10
N GLY A 223 2.19 -28.21 10.31
CA GLY A 223 3.16 -29.16 10.85
C GLY A 223 4.34 -29.33 9.88
N LEU A 224 4.58 -30.57 9.40
CA LEU A 224 5.56 -30.87 8.35
C LEU A 224 5.06 -30.52 6.93
N ARG A 225 3.79 -30.15 6.78
CA ARG A 225 3.17 -29.72 5.51
C ARG A 225 3.03 -28.19 5.49
N GLN A 226 2.69 -27.67 4.31
CA GLN A 226 2.41 -26.26 4.12
C GLN A 226 1.16 -25.83 4.91
N GLY A 227 1.25 -24.80 5.74
CA GLY A 227 0.13 -24.23 6.47
C GLY A 227 -0.90 -23.56 5.53
N ARG A 228 -2.11 -23.38 6.01
CA ARG A 228 -3.19 -22.69 5.28
C ARG A 228 -3.64 -21.47 6.04
N ALA A 229 -3.86 -20.38 5.31
CA ALA A 229 -4.42 -19.15 5.83
C ALA A 229 -5.61 -18.75 4.97
N GLU A 230 -6.76 -18.58 5.58
CA GLU A 230 -8.02 -18.20 4.94
C GLU A 230 -8.45 -16.84 5.46
N VAL A 231 -8.52 -15.84 4.59
CA VAL A 231 -9.07 -14.53 4.94
C VAL A 231 -10.59 -14.67 5.04
N LEU A 232 -11.13 -14.38 6.22
CA LEU A 232 -12.57 -14.41 6.49
C LEU A 232 -13.23 -13.07 6.20
N ALA A 233 -12.60 -11.98 6.63
CA ALA A 233 -13.03 -10.61 6.37
C ALA A 233 -11.82 -9.67 6.47
N LYS A 234 -11.88 -8.52 5.78
CA LYS A 234 -10.85 -7.49 5.85
C LYS A 234 -11.41 -6.12 5.50
N GLN A 235 -10.85 -5.08 6.15
CA GLN A 235 -11.22 -3.68 5.96
C GLN A 235 -9.97 -2.81 6.10
N GLY A 236 -9.82 -1.82 5.21
CA GLY A 236 -8.80 -0.79 5.29
C GLY A 236 -9.41 0.60 5.41
N ARG A 237 -8.66 1.53 6.00
CA ARG A 237 -8.99 2.96 6.06
C ARG A 237 -7.71 3.78 5.94
N ALA A 238 -7.78 4.91 5.25
CA ALA A 238 -6.68 5.89 5.16
C ALA A 238 -6.60 6.75 6.45
N CYS A 239 -6.44 6.09 7.59
CA CYS A 239 -6.36 6.71 8.92
C CYS A 239 -5.24 6.03 9.71
N GLY A 240 -4.10 6.68 9.85
CA GLY A 240 -2.93 6.17 10.58
C GLY A 240 -2.20 7.29 11.32
N GLY A 241 -0.99 7.02 11.79
CA GLY A 241 -0.18 7.94 12.59
C GLY A 241 0.01 9.33 11.96
N ASN A 242 0.10 9.43 10.65
CA ASN A 242 0.25 10.71 9.94
C ASN A 242 -1.00 11.60 10.04
N ALA A 243 -2.20 11.00 10.10
CA ALA A 243 -3.43 11.75 10.35
C ALA A 243 -3.40 12.32 11.77
N VAL A 244 -2.97 11.51 12.74
CA VAL A 244 -2.79 11.95 14.13
C VAL A 244 -1.75 13.06 14.23
N ASP A 245 -0.63 12.99 13.52
CA ASP A 245 0.38 14.07 13.47
C ASP A 245 -0.23 15.40 12.99
N SER A 246 -1.11 15.34 11.98
CA SER A 246 -1.82 16.53 11.50
C SER A 246 -2.79 17.08 12.55
N TRP A 247 -3.54 16.22 13.23
CA TRP A 247 -4.47 16.64 14.27
C TRP A 247 -3.75 17.23 15.51
N VAL A 248 -2.60 16.65 15.89
CA VAL A 248 -1.74 17.20 16.94
C VAL A 248 -1.24 18.59 16.57
N LEU A 249 -0.74 18.76 15.33
CA LEU A 249 -0.31 20.07 14.85
C LEU A 249 -1.46 21.09 14.86
N ASP A 250 -2.63 20.72 14.37
CA ASP A 250 -3.81 21.58 14.32
C ASP A 250 -4.30 21.94 15.76
N HIS A 251 -4.21 21.00 16.71
CA HIS A 251 -4.52 21.22 18.11
C HIS A 251 -3.55 22.24 18.74
N VAL A 252 -2.25 22.06 18.55
CA VAL A 252 -1.22 22.97 19.06
C VAL A 252 -1.37 24.36 18.43
N CYS A 253 -1.58 24.45 17.12
CA CYS A 253 -1.79 25.72 16.43
C CYS A 253 -3.02 26.46 16.97
N ARG A 254 -4.15 25.79 17.18
CA ARG A 254 -5.35 26.40 17.78
C ARG A 254 -5.07 26.93 19.18
N ARG A 255 -4.41 26.15 20.03
CA ARG A 255 -4.06 26.50 21.41
C ARG A 255 -3.11 27.68 21.50
N MET A 256 -2.20 27.82 20.53
CA MET A 256 -1.19 28.88 20.46
C MET A 256 -1.64 30.09 19.64
N GLY A 257 -2.86 30.09 19.12
CA GLY A 257 -3.37 31.18 18.27
C GLY A 257 -2.66 31.34 16.92
N CYS A 258 -2.06 30.25 16.42
CA CYS A 258 -1.34 30.22 15.15
C CYS A 258 -2.30 29.74 14.04
N ALA A 259 -2.82 30.68 13.25
CA ALA A 259 -3.63 30.34 12.08
C ALA A 259 -2.71 30.10 10.87
N VAL A 260 -2.68 28.87 10.36
CA VAL A 260 -1.94 28.52 9.15
C VAL A 260 -2.89 27.88 8.15
N ASP A 261 -2.93 28.43 6.94
CA ASP A 261 -3.66 27.80 5.84
C ASP A 261 -2.94 26.50 5.42
N ALA A 262 -3.54 25.37 5.82
CA ALA A 262 -3.02 24.03 5.52
C ALA A 262 -2.97 23.74 4.01
N LEU A 263 -3.74 24.49 3.21
CA LEU A 263 -3.86 24.33 1.76
C LEU A 263 -2.96 25.32 0.99
N SER A 264 -2.19 26.17 1.69
CA SER A 264 -1.31 27.13 1.05
C SER A 264 -0.31 26.45 0.12
N GLU A 265 -0.25 26.92 -1.12
CA GLU A 265 0.71 26.44 -2.12
C GLU A 265 2.09 27.11 -2.00
N GLN A 266 2.25 28.07 -1.09
CA GLN A 266 3.52 28.74 -0.86
C GLN A 266 4.56 27.75 -0.35
N GLU A 267 5.73 27.74 -0.98
CA GLU A 267 6.80 26.79 -0.67
C GLU A 267 7.28 26.87 0.79
N GLU A 268 7.31 28.08 1.35
CA GLU A 268 7.73 28.33 2.73
C GLU A 268 6.73 27.75 3.75
N VAL A 269 5.43 27.87 3.49
CA VAL A 269 4.37 27.28 4.33
C VAL A 269 4.41 25.75 4.26
N ARG A 270 4.62 25.18 3.08
CA ARG A 270 4.78 23.72 2.91
C ARG A 270 6.00 23.19 3.65
N LEU A 271 7.12 23.91 3.61
CA LEU A 271 8.33 23.53 4.33
C LEU A 271 8.12 23.60 5.84
N TRP A 272 7.55 24.70 6.32
CA TRP A 272 7.18 24.88 7.71
C TRP A 272 6.23 23.77 8.19
N ARG A 273 5.15 23.49 7.45
CA ARG A 273 4.22 22.41 7.80
C ARG A 273 4.92 21.05 7.88
N ARG A 274 5.85 20.77 6.97
CA ARG A 274 6.64 19.52 7.02
C ARG A 274 7.49 19.43 8.30
N MET A 275 8.12 20.52 8.69
CA MET A 275 8.91 20.56 9.93
C MET A 275 8.01 20.37 11.16
N MET A 276 6.87 21.00 11.19
CA MET A 276 5.94 20.90 12.31
C MET A 276 5.24 19.53 12.39
N LEU A 277 4.98 18.89 11.27
CA LEU A 277 4.51 17.50 11.27
C LEU A 277 5.56 16.51 11.77
N ALA A 278 6.84 16.75 11.46
CA ALA A 278 7.92 15.94 12.03
C ALA A 278 8.03 16.13 13.56
N GLU A 279 7.85 17.36 14.05
CA GLU A 279 7.79 17.66 15.48
C GLU A 279 6.54 17.04 16.15
N ALA A 280 5.37 17.10 15.48
CA ALA A 280 4.16 16.44 15.95
C ALA A 280 4.35 14.92 16.09
N CYS A 281 5.00 14.29 15.12
CA CYS A 281 5.34 12.86 15.17
C CYS A 281 6.25 12.55 16.36
N ARG A 282 7.32 13.34 16.55
CA ARG A 282 8.25 13.19 17.67
C ARG A 282 7.55 13.28 19.01
N VAL A 283 6.71 14.29 19.18
CA VAL A 283 5.99 14.53 20.45
C VAL A 283 4.94 13.46 20.68
N LYS A 284 4.18 13.09 19.67
CA LYS A 284 3.22 11.97 19.72
C LYS A 284 3.90 10.66 20.18
N GLU A 285 5.03 10.30 19.55
CA GLU A 285 5.77 9.08 19.92
C GLU A 285 6.35 9.18 21.34
N ALA A 286 6.83 10.33 21.77
CA ALA A 286 7.31 10.54 23.13
C ALA A 286 6.20 10.33 24.17
N VAL A 287 4.98 10.79 23.91
CA VAL A 287 3.81 10.67 24.79
C VAL A 287 3.29 9.22 24.89
N PHE A 288 3.71 8.30 24.02
CA PHE A 288 3.42 6.86 24.23
C PHE A 288 3.99 6.36 25.56
N PHE A 289 5.16 6.86 25.95
CA PHE A 289 5.92 6.39 27.10
C PHE A 289 5.96 7.43 28.24
N LEU A 290 5.86 8.72 27.93
CA LEU A 290 5.92 9.82 28.87
C LEU A 290 4.52 10.37 29.15
N PRO A 291 4.27 10.97 30.32
CA PRO A 291 3.00 11.62 30.63
C PRO A 291 2.76 12.88 29.79
N SER A 292 3.83 13.55 29.37
CA SER A 292 3.78 14.73 28.50
C SER A 292 5.12 14.93 27.76
N ALA A 293 5.08 15.68 26.67
CA ALA A 293 6.27 16.10 25.93
C ALA A 293 6.11 17.53 25.41
N GLU A 294 7.23 18.23 25.28
CA GLU A 294 7.28 19.60 24.79
C GLU A 294 7.26 19.62 23.26
N PHE A 295 6.30 20.39 22.71
CA PHE A 295 6.16 20.68 21.28
C PHE A 295 6.75 22.05 21.00
N LEU A 296 7.73 22.12 20.12
CA LEU A 296 8.38 23.36 19.72
C LEU A 296 7.74 23.92 18.44
N LEU A 297 6.81 24.87 18.61
CA LEU A 297 6.15 25.54 17.50
C LEU A 297 7.03 26.68 16.98
N THR A 298 7.53 26.55 15.76
CA THR A 298 8.26 27.59 15.06
C THR A 298 7.26 28.48 14.32
N PRO A 299 7.39 29.85 14.37
CA PRO A 299 6.50 30.73 13.64
C PRO A 299 6.48 30.46 12.14
N PRO A 300 5.31 30.50 11.47
CA PRO A 300 5.25 30.44 10.00
C PRO A 300 5.93 31.68 9.38
N GLY A 301 6.63 31.49 8.26
CA GLY A 301 7.32 32.57 7.54
C GLY A 301 8.80 32.76 7.88
N LEU A 302 9.36 31.93 8.77
CA LEU A 302 10.80 31.88 8.96
C LEU A 302 11.48 31.21 7.74
N SER A 303 12.61 31.81 7.30
CA SER A 303 13.32 31.38 6.10
C SER A 303 13.82 29.93 6.21
N ARG A 304 14.09 29.31 5.06
CA ARG A 304 14.49 27.90 4.82
C ARG A 304 15.63 27.32 5.70
N ARG A 305 16.21 28.12 6.60
CA ARG A 305 17.36 27.75 7.42
C ARG A 305 17.04 27.65 8.92
N VAL A 306 15.77 27.80 9.28
CA VAL A 306 15.41 27.86 10.69
C VAL A 306 15.07 26.48 11.23
N ARG A 307 15.74 26.10 12.31
CA ARG A 307 15.51 24.88 13.08
C ARG A 307 14.28 25.03 14.00
N ALA A 308 13.60 23.94 14.29
CA ALA A 308 12.75 23.89 15.49
C ALA A 308 13.58 24.37 16.70
N GLY A 309 13.03 25.27 17.50
CA GLY A 309 13.75 25.92 18.60
C GLY A 309 14.54 27.20 18.22
N ALA A 310 14.31 27.77 17.02
CA ALA A 310 14.87 29.07 16.65
C ALA A 310 14.33 30.22 17.53
N PRO A 311 15.01 31.38 17.55
CA PRO A 311 14.49 32.56 18.23
C PRO A 311 13.07 32.89 17.75
N GLY A 312 12.13 33.04 18.67
CA GLY A 312 10.69 33.21 18.41
C GLY A 312 9.88 31.91 18.38
N SER A 313 10.50 30.74 18.50
CA SER A 313 9.77 29.48 18.75
C SER A 313 9.05 29.54 20.10
N GLN A 314 7.86 28.99 20.13
CA GLN A 314 7.05 28.87 21.33
C GLN A 314 6.95 27.38 21.73
N ALA A 315 7.05 27.12 23.03
CA ALA A 315 6.90 25.77 23.57
C ALA A 315 5.47 25.56 24.03
N ALA A 316 4.87 24.43 23.62
CA ALA A 316 3.58 23.98 24.11
C ALA A 316 3.74 22.57 24.72
N LEU A 317 3.23 22.34 25.90
CA LEU A 317 3.22 21.02 26.48
C LEU A 317 2.03 20.24 25.95
N LEU A 318 2.29 19.06 25.36
CA LEU A 318 1.28 18.09 24.97
C LEU A 318 1.28 16.96 25.99
N SER A 319 0.18 16.79 26.70
CA SER A 319 -0.01 15.68 27.65
C SER A 319 -0.60 14.45 26.95
N ARG A 320 -0.57 13.31 27.64
CA ARG A 320 -1.27 12.11 27.17
C ARG A 320 -2.78 12.31 27.09
N ASP A 321 -3.36 13.09 27.99
CA ASP A 321 -4.79 13.41 27.98
C ASP A 321 -5.15 14.31 26.79
N ASP A 322 -4.32 15.30 26.47
CA ASP A 322 -4.47 16.10 25.23
C ASP A 322 -4.45 15.19 24.00
N LEU A 323 -3.53 14.22 23.94
CA LEU A 323 -3.46 13.29 22.81
C LEU A 323 -4.72 12.40 22.73
N VAL A 324 -5.25 11.92 23.85
CA VAL A 324 -6.53 11.16 23.90
C VAL A 324 -7.69 12.01 23.37
N GLU A 325 -7.73 13.30 23.73
CA GLU A 325 -8.75 14.21 23.22
C GLU A 325 -8.62 14.45 21.72
N VAL A 326 -7.41 14.71 21.24
CA VAL A 326 -7.10 14.83 19.80
C VAL A 326 -7.55 13.58 19.02
N LEU A 327 -7.29 12.38 19.53
CA LEU A 327 -7.73 11.13 18.92
C LEU A 327 -9.25 10.97 18.91
N ARG A 328 -9.92 11.44 19.96
CA ARG A 328 -11.40 11.41 20.05
C ARG A 328 -12.02 12.40 19.06
N GLU A 329 -11.55 13.66 19.06
CA GLU A 329 -12.03 14.71 18.15
C GLU A 329 -11.79 14.34 16.68
N GLY A 330 -10.63 13.74 16.37
CA GLY A 330 -10.28 13.24 15.03
C GLY A 330 -11.06 11.99 14.61
N GLY A 331 -11.90 11.41 15.48
CA GLY A 331 -12.70 10.23 15.18
C GLY A 331 -11.90 8.93 15.08
N PHE A 332 -10.68 8.89 15.64
CA PHE A 332 -9.78 7.74 15.52
C PHE A 332 -10.39 6.47 16.14
N TYR A 333 -10.90 6.57 17.36
CA TYR A 333 -11.52 5.43 18.06
C TYR A 333 -12.80 4.95 17.38
N ALA A 334 -13.61 5.89 16.88
CA ALA A 334 -14.81 5.56 16.11
C ALA A 334 -14.45 4.81 14.80
N SER A 335 -13.40 5.24 14.12
CA SER A 335 -12.89 4.57 12.92
C SER A 335 -12.37 3.17 13.20
N LEU A 336 -11.66 2.96 14.31
CA LEU A 336 -11.18 1.65 14.73
C LEU A 336 -12.35 0.72 15.09
N SER A 337 -13.28 1.19 15.91
CA SER A 337 -14.47 0.42 16.29
C SER A 337 -15.30 0.03 15.07
N ALA A 338 -15.54 0.96 14.15
CA ALA A 338 -16.28 0.70 12.93
C ALA A 338 -15.58 -0.32 12.02
N SER A 339 -14.23 -0.28 11.92
CA SER A 339 -13.48 -1.26 11.15
C SER A 339 -13.55 -2.66 11.74
N VAL A 340 -13.45 -2.78 13.06
CA VAL A 340 -13.60 -4.04 13.77
C VAL A 340 -15.03 -4.60 13.60
N GLU A 341 -16.05 -3.76 13.75
CA GLU A 341 -17.45 -4.14 13.59
C GLU A 341 -17.71 -4.63 12.17
N GLN A 342 -17.23 -3.91 11.17
CA GLN A 342 -17.41 -4.27 9.77
C GLN A 342 -16.79 -5.65 9.46
N VAL A 343 -15.56 -5.90 9.94
CA VAL A 343 -14.88 -7.19 9.76
C VAL A 343 -15.65 -8.33 10.42
N LEU A 344 -16.24 -8.11 11.59
CA LEU A 344 -17.06 -9.12 12.27
C LEU A 344 -18.39 -9.37 11.57
N SER A 345 -18.98 -8.35 10.93
CA SER A 345 -20.28 -8.44 10.24
C SER A 345 -20.19 -9.09 8.85
N GLU A 346 -19.01 -9.09 8.21
CA GLU A 346 -18.81 -9.51 6.81
C GLU A 346 -18.21 -10.92 6.66
N GLY A 347 -18.36 -11.80 7.61
CA GLY A 347 -17.86 -13.19 7.50
C GLY A 347 -18.49 -13.99 6.35
N PRO A 348 -17.82 -15.05 5.85
CA PRO A 348 -18.25 -15.82 4.68
C PRO A 348 -19.61 -16.54 4.83
N GLY A 349 -20.11 -16.67 6.05
CA GLY A 349 -21.40 -17.32 6.37
C GLY A 349 -22.34 -16.40 7.15
N GLY A 350 -22.06 -15.11 7.22
CA GLY A 350 -22.75 -14.14 8.06
C GLY A 350 -21.85 -13.57 9.17
N PRO A 351 -22.42 -12.84 10.13
CA PRO A 351 -21.66 -12.22 11.22
C PRO A 351 -20.86 -13.26 12.01
N ILE A 352 -19.62 -12.93 12.34
CA ILE A 352 -18.70 -13.79 13.13
C ILE A 352 -18.83 -13.37 14.60
N PRO A 353 -19.22 -14.30 15.49
CA PRO A 353 -19.28 -14.01 16.93
C PRO A 353 -17.92 -13.58 17.47
N THR A 354 -17.92 -12.63 18.39
CA THR A 354 -16.69 -12.17 19.06
C THR A 354 -15.94 -13.31 19.75
N ASP A 355 -16.67 -14.32 20.24
CA ASP A 355 -16.09 -15.48 20.90
C ASP A 355 -15.34 -16.43 19.96
N ASP A 356 -15.64 -16.39 18.68
CA ASP A 356 -14.93 -17.15 17.65
C ASP A 356 -13.58 -16.50 17.26
N VAL A 357 -13.29 -15.31 17.75
CA VAL A 357 -11.98 -14.65 17.58
C VAL A 357 -11.07 -15.07 18.73
N HIS A 358 -10.04 -15.86 18.43
CA HIS A 358 -9.17 -16.45 19.44
C HIS A 358 -8.06 -15.51 19.91
N ASP A 359 -7.44 -14.80 18.95
CA ASP A 359 -6.34 -13.87 19.23
C ASP A 359 -6.53 -12.57 18.42
N ILE A 360 -6.16 -11.45 19.04
CA ILE A 360 -6.11 -10.13 18.39
C ILE A 360 -4.66 -9.68 18.36
N LEU A 361 -4.09 -9.54 17.19
CA LEU A 361 -2.72 -9.07 16.99
C LEU A 361 -2.72 -7.58 16.73
N MET A 362 -2.04 -6.84 17.58
CA MET A 362 -1.78 -5.42 17.40
C MET A 362 -0.45 -5.27 16.66
N VAL A 363 -0.50 -4.73 15.45
CA VAL A 363 0.63 -4.56 14.54
C VAL A 363 0.71 -3.10 14.09
N GLY A 364 1.92 -2.63 13.78
CA GLY A 364 2.17 -1.24 13.41
C GLY A 364 2.34 -0.31 14.61
N GLY A 365 3.28 0.64 14.48
CA GLY A 365 3.67 1.53 15.59
C GLY A 365 2.54 2.38 16.15
N SER A 366 1.52 2.70 15.37
CA SER A 366 0.38 3.50 15.84
C SER A 366 -0.64 2.71 16.68
N THR A 367 -0.47 1.39 16.84
CA THR A 367 -1.23 0.63 17.86
C THR A 367 -0.83 0.99 19.29
N LEU A 368 0.34 1.63 19.46
CA LEU A 368 0.81 2.15 20.77
C LEU A 368 0.10 3.45 21.20
N LEU A 369 -0.74 4.04 20.34
CA LEU A 369 -1.54 5.21 20.69
C LEU A 369 -2.41 4.92 21.94
N PRO A 370 -2.50 5.88 22.89
CA PRO A 370 -3.29 5.69 24.09
C PRO A 370 -4.74 5.37 23.73
N GLY A 371 -5.38 4.49 24.49
CA GLY A 371 -6.78 4.07 24.28
C GLY A 371 -7.00 2.96 23.26
N VAL A 372 -6.03 2.62 22.39
CA VAL A 372 -6.17 1.54 21.40
C VAL A 372 -6.26 0.18 22.09
N PHE A 373 -5.29 -0.14 22.94
CA PHE A 373 -5.29 -1.39 23.68
C PHE A 373 -6.53 -1.53 24.60
N PRO A 374 -6.90 -0.54 25.43
CA PRO A 374 -8.11 -0.61 26.24
C PRO A 374 -9.39 -0.84 25.46
N LEU A 375 -9.53 -0.24 24.28
CA LEU A 375 -10.69 -0.41 23.42
C LEU A 375 -10.83 -1.87 22.94
N LEU A 376 -9.73 -2.48 22.53
CA LEU A 376 -9.70 -3.87 22.10
C LEU A 376 -9.86 -4.83 23.29
N GLU A 377 -9.21 -4.52 24.44
CA GLU A 377 -9.32 -5.28 25.68
C GLU A 377 -10.76 -5.33 26.20
N GLN A 378 -11.45 -4.20 26.21
CA GLN A 378 -12.85 -4.11 26.64
C GLN A 378 -13.76 -5.00 25.79
N ARG A 379 -13.50 -5.11 24.49
CA ARG A 379 -14.33 -5.86 23.57
C ARG A 379 -14.05 -7.36 23.57
N PHE A 380 -12.77 -7.75 23.58
CA PHE A 380 -12.34 -9.14 23.37
C PHE A 380 -11.79 -9.83 24.62
N GLY A 381 -11.50 -9.06 25.66
CA GLY A 381 -10.83 -9.55 26.86
C GLY A 381 -9.30 -9.53 26.72
N ARG A 382 -8.63 -9.18 27.82
CA ARG A 382 -7.17 -8.98 27.88
C ARG A 382 -6.36 -10.19 27.41
N HIS A 383 -6.83 -11.40 27.70
CA HIS A 383 -6.12 -12.64 27.39
C HIS A 383 -6.03 -12.93 25.88
N ARG A 384 -6.87 -12.30 25.05
CA ARG A 384 -6.87 -12.45 23.59
C ARG A 384 -6.04 -11.38 22.89
N VAL A 385 -5.83 -10.19 23.50
CA VAL A 385 -5.12 -9.08 22.86
C VAL A 385 -3.62 -9.24 23.05
N ARG A 386 -2.88 -9.24 21.95
CA ARG A 386 -1.44 -9.47 21.91
C ARG A 386 -0.74 -8.36 21.13
N ALA A 387 0.19 -7.66 21.78
CA ALA A 387 1.15 -6.78 21.12
C ALA A 387 2.38 -7.63 20.74
N TRP A 388 2.27 -8.40 19.64
CA TRP A 388 3.32 -9.32 19.22
C TRP A 388 4.11 -8.73 18.07
N GLN A 389 5.41 -8.47 18.31
CA GLN A 389 6.35 -7.96 17.30
C GLN A 389 5.73 -6.90 16.37
N PRO A 390 5.25 -5.77 16.92
CA PRO A 390 4.39 -4.84 16.19
C PRO A 390 5.05 -4.22 14.97
N PHE A 391 6.38 -4.26 14.88
CA PHE A 391 7.14 -3.66 13.79
C PHE A 391 7.64 -4.67 12.76
N GLU A 392 7.83 -5.94 13.14
CA GLU A 392 8.46 -6.97 12.31
C GLU A 392 7.49 -8.01 11.77
N ALA A 393 6.33 -8.16 12.42
CA ALA A 393 5.36 -9.22 12.13
C ALA A 393 5.01 -9.34 10.65
N VAL A 394 4.79 -8.20 9.99
CA VAL A 394 4.44 -8.12 8.56
C VAL A 394 5.58 -8.66 7.70
N ALA A 395 6.82 -8.22 7.97
CA ALA A 395 7.98 -8.64 7.20
C ALA A 395 8.27 -10.14 7.39
N PHE A 396 8.11 -10.66 8.61
CA PHE A 396 8.31 -12.07 8.91
C PHE A 396 7.30 -12.99 8.21
N GLY A 397 6.02 -12.61 8.25
CA GLY A 397 4.99 -13.38 7.55
C GLY A 397 5.15 -13.32 6.04
N ALA A 398 5.53 -12.17 5.49
CA ALA A 398 5.82 -12.04 4.08
C ALA A 398 7.03 -12.89 3.65
N ALA A 399 8.07 -13.02 4.49
CA ALA A 399 9.21 -13.91 4.24
C ALA A 399 8.80 -15.39 4.31
N SER A 400 7.91 -15.77 5.24
CA SER A 400 7.38 -17.13 5.32
C SER A 400 6.54 -17.48 4.09
N PHE A 401 5.75 -16.55 3.59
CA PHE A 401 5.03 -16.69 2.32
C PHE A 401 5.99 -16.76 1.12
N ALA A 402 7.03 -15.95 1.10
CA ALA A 402 8.07 -15.99 0.06
C ALA A 402 8.78 -17.35 -0.02
N ALA A 403 8.89 -18.05 1.13
CA ALA A 403 9.45 -19.40 1.25
C ALA A 403 8.42 -20.51 1.06
N ASP A 404 7.20 -20.19 0.59
CA ASP A 404 6.10 -21.12 0.35
C ASP A 404 5.70 -21.97 1.59
N ARG A 405 5.81 -21.38 2.80
CA ARG A 405 5.41 -22.04 4.06
C ARG A 405 3.91 -21.99 4.29
N TYR A 406 3.18 -21.09 3.60
CA TYR A 406 1.73 -20.96 3.65
C TYR A 406 1.11 -20.84 2.27
N VAL A 407 -0.09 -21.40 2.12
CA VAL A 407 -0.98 -21.15 0.98
C VAL A 407 -2.08 -20.21 1.45
N PRO A 408 -2.07 -18.95 1.06
CA PRO A 408 -3.15 -18.04 1.36
C PRO A 408 -4.36 -18.34 0.46
N HIS A 409 -5.55 -18.24 1.04
CA HIS A 409 -6.82 -18.20 0.33
C HIS A 409 -7.47 -16.86 0.65
N ASP A 410 -7.47 -15.97 -0.33
CA ASP A 410 -8.05 -14.64 -0.23
C ASP A 410 -9.23 -14.50 -1.21
N TYR A 411 -9.93 -13.39 -1.18
CA TYR A 411 -11.09 -13.12 -2.01
C TYR A 411 -11.05 -11.72 -2.63
N ILE A 412 -11.81 -11.54 -3.69
CA ILE A 412 -11.99 -10.29 -4.42
C ILE A 412 -12.95 -9.39 -3.64
N VAL A 413 -12.57 -8.11 -3.44
CA VAL A 413 -13.31 -7.16 -2.60
C VAL A 413 -14.35 -6.32 -3.32
N HIS A 414 -14.35 -6.31 -4.66
CA HIS A 414 -15.29 -5.57 -5.50
C HIS A 414 -15.97 -6.47 -6.52
N ASP A 415 -17.10 -6.00 -7.07
CA ASP A 415 -17.71 -6.63 -8.23
C ASP A 415 -17.00 -6.16 -9.49
N TYR A 416 -16.65 -7.08 -10.38
CA TYR A 416 -16.07 -6.75 -11.69
C TYR A 416 -16.98 -7.20 -12.81
N ALA A 417 -17.27 -6.27 -13.71
CA ALA A 417 -18.17 -6.48 -14.83
C ALA A 417 -17.44 -6.39 -16.16
N PHE A 418 -17.80 -7.29 -17.05
CA PHE A 418 -17.45 -7.20 -18.46
C PHE A 418 -18.44 -6.29 -19.17
N VAL A 419 -17.95 -5.38 -20.02
CA VAL A 419 -18.76 -4.41 -20.75
C VAL A 419 -19.11 -4.96 -22.12
N THR A 420 -20.40 -5.10 -22.36
CA THR A 420 -20.98 -5.38 -23.67
C THR A 420 -21.89 -4.23 -24.09
N HIS A 421 -22.48 -4.28 -25.27
CA HIS A 421 -23.42 -3.27 -25.73
C HIS A 421 -24.73 -3.93 -26.16
N ASP A 422 -25.83 -3.33 -25.80
CA ASP A 422 -27.16 -3.77 -26.26
C ASP A 422 -27.23 -3.69 -27.78
N ALA A 423 -27.73 -4.73 -28.42
CA ALA A 423 -27.74 -4.83 -29.87
C ALA A 423 -28.66 -3.80 -30.56
N ARG A 424 -29.66 -3.27 -29.84
CA ARG A 424 -30.67 -2.34 -30.37
C ARG A 424 -30.37 -0.89 -29.99
N THR A 425 -30.12 -0.63 -28.68
CA THR A 425 -29.92 0.72 -28.16
C THR A 425 -28.47 1.15 -28.23
N ARG A 426 -27.52 0.20 -28.31
CA ARG A 426 -26.07 0.38 -28.21
C ARG A 426 -25.58 0.91 -26.87
N ASP A 427 -26.44 0.91 -25.86
CA ASP A 427 -26.07 1.28 -24.51
C ASP A 427 -25.12 0.23 -23.92
N PRO A 428 -24.18 0.65 -23.05
CA PRO A 428 -23.29 -0.28 -22.38
C PRO A 428 -24.08 -1.15 -21.39
N VAL A 429 -23.86 -2.45 -21.44
CA VAL A 429 -24.40 -3.44 -20.53
C VAL A 429 -23.27 -4.00 -19.66
N TYR A 430 -23.42 -3.90 -18.35
CA TYR A 430 -22.43 -4.33 -17.38
C TYR A 430 -22.81 -5.70 -16.81
N THR A 431 -22.13 -6.74 -17.24
CA THR A 431 -22.36 -8.11 -16.74
C THR A 431 -21.29 -8.48 -15.72
N VAL A 432 -21.68 -8.70 -14.47
CA VAL A 432 -20.75 -9.10 -13.42
C VAL A 432 -20.17 -10.48 -13.77
N VAL A 433 -18.87 -10.53 -13.94
CA VAL A 433 -18.09 -11.74 -14.28
C VAL A 433 -17.30 -12.27 -13.10
N VAL A 434 -16.93 -11.40 -12.16
CA VAL A 434 -16.32 -11.75 -10.89
C VAL A 434 -17.05 -11.02 -9.77
N PRO A 435 -17.95 -11.69 -9.04
CA PRO A 435 -18.63 -11.08 -7.90
C PRO A 435 -17.68 -10.83 -6.73
N ARG A 436 -17.98 -9.80 -5.93
CA ARG A 436 -17.38 -9.59 -4.61
C ARG A 436 -17.47 -10.89 -3.78
N GLY A 437 -16.41 -11.19 -3.05
CA GLY A 437 -16.31 -12.41 -2.25
C GLY A 437 -15.83 -13.63 -3.03
N THR A 438 -15.58 -13.51 -4.34
CA THR A 438 -15.02 -14.59 -5.15
C THR A 438 -13.62 -14.94 -4.63
N ARG A 439 -13.43 -16.18 -4.18
CA ARG A 439 -12.11 -16.68 -3.79
C ARG A 439 -11.25 -16.94 -5.00
N PHE A 440 -9.97 -16.64 -4.92
CA PHE A 440 -9.02 -16.89 -5.99
C PHE A 440 -7.85 -17.77 -5.51
N PRO A 441 -7.16 -18.51 -6.42
CA PRO A 441 -7.46 -18.58 -7.84
C PRO A 441 -8.76 -19.33 -8.14
N THR A 442 -9.45 -18.93 -9.23
CA THR A 442 -10.64 -19.64 -9.74
C THR A 442 -10.24 -20.63 -10.84
N SER A 443 -11.21 -21.40 -11.34
CA SER A 443 -11.06 -22.08 -12.62
C SER A 443 -10.90 -21.05 -13.75
N HIS A 444 -10.24 -21.42 -14.85
CA HIS A 444 -10.03 -20.54 -16.02
C HIS A 444 -11.34 -20.20 -16.78
N ASP A 445 -12.39 -20.96 -16.54
CA ASP A 445 -13.73 -20.83 -17.09
C ASP A 445 -14.78 -20.51 -16.01
N PHE A 446 -14.38 -19.81 -14.95
CA PHE A 446 -15.23 -19.43 -13.83
C PHE A 446 -16.50 -18.71 -14.29
N TRP A 447 -16.39 -17.86 -15.31
CA TRP A 447 -17.50 -17.26 -16.02
C TRP A 447 -17.34 -17.48 -17.52
N LYS A 448 -18.45 -17.74 -18.23
CA LYS A 448 -18.42 -18.04 -19.66
C LYS A 448 -19.68 -17.53 -20.35
N ALA A 449 -19.53 -16.94 -21.54
CA ALA A 449 -20.63 -16.52 -22.39
C ALA A 449 -20.29 -16.63 -23.87
N ARG A 450 -21.33 -16.70 -24.70
CA ARG A 450 -21.23 -16.62 -26.15
C ARG A 450 -21.73 -15.28 -26.63
N LEU A 451 -20.93 -14.60 -27.41
CA LEU A 451 -21.11 -13.21 -27.81
C LEU A 451 -21.12 -13.06 -29.33
N VAL A 452 -21.85 -12.07 -29.80
CA VAL A 452 -21.81 -11.59 -31.19
C VAL A 452 -20.91 -10.35 -31.22
N PRO A 453 -19.86 -10.30 -32.07
CA PRO A 453 -19.05 -9.09 -32.22
C PRO A 453 -19.90 -7.91 -32.69
N THR A 454 -19.65 -6.72 -32.10
CA THR A 454 -20.41 -5.51 -32.42
C THR A 454 -19.79 -4.81 -33.63
N CYS A 455 -20.49 -4.76 -34.75
CA CYS A 455 -20.10 -4.02 -35.94
C CYS A 455 -20.55 -2.55 -35.81
N SER A 456 -19.71 -1.71 -35.19
CA SER A 456 -20.08 -0.35 -34.75
C SER A 456 -20.48 0.59 -35.90
N LEU A 457 -19.85 0.44 -37.07
CA LEU A 457 -20.07 1.30 -38.24
C LEU A 457 -20.97 0.65 -39.30
N GLY A 458 -21.52 -0.53 -39.03
CA GLY A 458 -22.28 -1.31 -40.03
C GLY A 458 -21.41 -2.00 -41.08
N GLU A 459 -20.09 -1.93 -40.92
CA GLU A 459 -19.09 -2.62 -41.72
C GLU A 459 -18.62 -3.90 -41.04
N PRO A 460 -18.02 -4.85 -41.81
CA PRO A 460 -17.44 -6.05 -41.23
C PRO A 460 -16.37 -5.73 -40.17
N GLU A 461 -16.51 -6.32 -38.99
CA GLU A 461 -15.60 -6.06 -37.87
C GLU A 461 -14.41 -7.03 -37.87
N THR A 462 -13.21 -6.49 -37.78
CA THR A 462 -11.95 -7.25 -37.74
C THR A 462 -11.35 -7.37 -36.36
N LEU A 463 -11.85 -6.59 -35.39
CA LEU A 463 -11.34 -6.54 -34.02
C LEU A 463 -12.47 -6.73 -33.01
N PHE A 464 -12.15 -7.27 -31.85
CA PHE A 464 -13.00 -7.21 -30.68
C PHE A 464 -12.23 -6.67 -29.49
N LYS A 465 -12.94 -6.08 -28.52
CA LYS A 465 -12.37 -5.46 -27.33
C LYS A 465 -12.93 -6.14 -26.09
N LEU A 466 -12.03 -6.44 -25.14
CA LEU A 466 -12.43 -6.85 -23.80
C LEU A 466 -12.24 -5.65 -22.86
N VAL A 467 -13.35 -5.03 -22.45
CA VAL A 467 -13.38 -3.92 -21.50
C VAL A 467 -13.97 -4.41 -20.19
N VAL A 468 -13.28 -4.17 -19.10
CA VAL A 468 -13.68 -4.57 -17.75
C VAL A 468 -13.84 -3.33 -16.89
N CYS A 469 -14.91 -3.30 -16.10
CA CYS A 469 -15.21 -2.25 -15.15
C CYS A 469 -15.26 -2.82 -13.73
N GLU A 470 -14.90 -2.01 -12.76
CA GLU A 470 -15.19 -2.25 -11.37
C GLU A 470 -16.50 -1.58 -10.99
N ILE A 471 -17.35 -2.28 -10.25
CA ILE A 471 -18.63 -1.77 -9.73
C ILE A 471 -18.48 -1.56 -8.22
N GLY A 472 -18.54 -0.30 -7.78
CA GLY A 472 -18.39 0.09 -6.38
C GLY A 472 -19.68 0.63 -5.78
N ARG A 473 -19.75 0.68 -4.44
CA ARG A 473 -20.75 1.46 -3.71
C ARG A 473 -20.33 2.93 -3.66
N THR A 474 -21.29 3.85 -3.60
CA THR A 474 -21.10 5.31 -3.64
C THR A 474 -20.51 5.91 -2.35
N GLU A 475 -20.07 5.13 -1.39
CA GLU A 475 -19.48 5.62 -0.14
C GLU A 475 -17.98 5.92 -0.33
N GLY A 476 -17.69 7.19 -0.59
CA GLY A 476 -16.31 7.70 -0.73
C GLY A 476 -16.12 8.49 -2.02
N SER A 477 -15.30 9.54 -1.98
CA SER A 477 -15.04 10.43 -3.11
C SER A 477 -14.73 9.63 -4.39
N GLY A 478 -15.61 9.73 -5.39
CA GLY A 478 -15.58 8.97 -6.64
C GLY A 478 -14.41 9.29 -7.58
N ARG A 479 -13.20 9.43 -7.03
CA ARG A 479 -11.96 9.70 -7.78
C ARG A 479 -11.08 8.48 -7.71
N ARG A 480 -11.01 7.73 -8.79
CA ARG A 480 -10.07 6.61 -8.96
C ARG A 480 -9.09 6.88 -10.07
N PHE A 481 -7.96 6.22 -10.01
CA PHE A 481 -6.88 6.39 -10.96
C PHE A 481 -6.56 5.05 -11.62
N VAL A 482 -6.33 5.04 -12.91
CA VAL A 482 -5.93 3.87 -13.70
C VAL A 482 -4.71 4.21 -14.55
N TRP A 483 -3.83 3.25 -14.72
CA TRP A 483 -2.65 3.36 -15.57
C TRP A 483 -2.96 2.94 -16.99
N ASP A 484 -2.42 3.67 -17.96
CA ASP A 484 -2.37 3.19 -19.33
C ASP A 484 -1.15 2.29 -19.59
N ALA A 485 -1.08 1.73 -20.78
CA ALA A 485 0.03 0.88 -21.20
C ALA A 485 1.37 1.64 -21.33
N ALA A 486 1.34 2.97 -21.42
CA ALA A 486 2.52 3.83 -21.45
C ALA A 486 3.03 4.14 -20.03
N GLY A 487 2.27 3.73 -18.98
CA GLY A 487 2.62 3.97 -17.58
C GLY A 487 2.21 5.36 -17.09
N ASP A 488 1.25 6.00 -17.75
CA ASP A 488 0.67 7.27 -17.33
C ASP A 488 -0.60 7.05 -16.52
N LEU A 489 -0.75 7.78 -15.40
CA LEU A 489 -1.91 7.68 -14.52
C LEU A 489 -3.03 8.62 -14.95
N TYR A 490 -4.19 8.04 -15.25
CA TYR A 490 -5.39 8.81 -15.54
C TYR A 490 -6.34 8.81 -14.36
N LYS A 491 -6.89 9.99 -14.06
CA LYS A 491 -8.03 10.10 -13.17
C LYS A 491 -9.27 9.64 -13.89
N ILE A 492 -9.85 8.56 -13.44
CA ILE A 492 -11.15 8.12 -13.95
C ILE A 492 -12.24 8.73 -13.09
N GLY A 493 -13.05 9.58 -13.70
CA GLY A 493 -14.35 9.95 -13.16
C GLY A 493 -15.27 8.76 -13.31
N GLY A 494 -15.71 8.16 -12.21
CA GLY A 494 -16.75 7.14 -12.28
C GLY A 494 -18.02 7.73 -12.87
N LYS A 495 -18.65 7.04 -13.83
CA LYS A 495 -20.01 7.34 -14.28
C LYS A 495 -20.96 6.67 -13.30
N THR A 496 -21.94 7.40 -12.81
CA THR A 496 -23.03 6.80 -12.04
C THR A 496 -23.89 6.00 -13.02
N GLY A 497 -23.96 4.69 -12.82
CA GLY A 497 -24.85 3.83 -13.60
C GLY A 497 -26.33 4.18 -13.34
N THR A 498 -27.21 3.69 -14.18
CA THR A 498 -28.67 3.90 -14.10
C THR A 498 -29.28 3.42 -12.77
N ASP A 499 -28.58 2.57 -12.03
CA ASP A 499 -28.96 2.01 -10.72
C ASP A 499 -28.23 2.67 -9.52
N GLY A 500 -27.59 3.81 -9.74
CA GLY A 500 -26.90 4.59 -8.69
C GLY A 500 -25.54 4.00 -8.26
N ARG A 501 -25.06 2.94 -8.91
CA ARG A 501 -23.75 2.33 -8.63
C ARG A 501 -22.64 3.08 -9.37
N LEU A 502 -21.49 3.21 -8.72
CA LEU A 502 -20.31 3.77 -9.37
C LEU A 502 -19.66 2.71 -10.27
N VAL A 503 -19.55 3.00 -11.56
CA VAL A 503 -18.88 2.14 -12.54
C VAL A 503 -17.55 2.78 -12.93
N VAL A 504 -16.46 2.06 -12.71
CA VAL A 504 -15.09 2.53 -13.01
C VAL A 504 -14.48 1.62 -14.06
N PRO A 505 -14.31 2.09 -15.32
CA PRO A 505 -13.63 1.29 -16.33
C PRO A 505 -12.14 1.15 -15.98
N LEU A 506 -11.63 -0.09 -16.03
CA LEU A 506 -10.25 -0.38 -15.64
C LEU A 506 -9.27 -0.34 -16.82
N ASN A 507 -9.72 -0.73 -18.02
CA ASN A 507 -8.87 -0.81 -19.21
C ASN A 507 -9.51 -0.19 -20.47
N GLU A 508 -10.43 0.78 -20.33
CA GLU A 508 -11.11 1.41 -21.47
C GLU A 508 -10.14 2.16 -22.39
N SER A 509 -9.14 2.82 -21.82
CA SER A 509 -8.11 3.55 -22.57
C SER A 509 -7.13 2.65 -23.32
N ASN A 510 -6.92 1.44 -22.83
CA ASN A 510 -6.07 0.42 -23.45
C ASN A 510 -6.70 -0.97 -23.33
N PRO A 511 -7.79 -1.23 -24.09
CA PRO A 511 -8.53 -2.48 -23.98
C PRO A 511 -7.69 -3.65 -24.54
N THR A 512 -7.91 -4.83 -23.97
CA THR A 512 -7.37 -6.05 -24.55
C THR A 512 -8.06 -6.32 -25.89
N LEU A 513 -7.26 -6.34 -26.97
CA LEU A 513 -7.74 -6.47 -28.34
C LEU A 513 -7.51 -7.88 -28.86
N GLY A 514 -8.49 -8.41 -29.60
CA GLY A 514 -8.33 -9.61 -30.38
C GLY A 514 -8.74 -9.40 -31.86
N ARG A 515 -8.14 -10.18 -32.73
CA ARG A 515 -8.37 -10.08 -34.19
C ARG A 515 -9.29 -11.19 -34.69
N LEU A 516 -10.25 -10.81 -35.54
CA LEU A 516 -11.18 -11.72 -36.26
C LEU A 516 -10.72 -11.91 -37.70
N ASP A 517 -10.45 -13.16 -38.05
CA ASP A 517 -10.10 -13.55 -39.44
C ASP A 517 -10.82 -14.87 -39.77
N PRO A 518 -11.79 -14.84 -40.73
CA PRO A 518 -12.27 -13.71 -41.54
C PRO A 518 -13.03 -12.65 -40.69
N PRO A 519 -13.25 -11.43 -41.22
CA PRO A 519 -14.04 -10.38 -40.53
C PRO A 519 -15.47 -10.85 -40.23
N HIS A 520 -16.03 -10.33 -39.11
CA HIS A 520 -17.43 -10.63 -38.73
C HIS A 520 -18.40 -9.74 -39.52
N SER A 521 -19.36 -10.36 -40.18
CA SER A 521 -20.37 -9.65 -40.98
C SER A 521 -21.43 -9.02 -40.08
N PRO A 522 -21.85 -7.73 -40.30
CA PRO A 522 -22.90 -7.08 -39.54
C PRO A 522 -24.30 -7.72 -39.70
N ARG A 523 -24.46 -8.56 -40.73
CA ARG A 523 -25.70 -9.32 -40.97
C ARG A 523 -25.75 -10.64 -40.21
N ASP A 524 -24.62 -11.16 -39.73
CA ASP A 524 -24.57 -12.39 -38.93
C ASP A 524 -24.79 -12.07 -37.45
N ARG A 525 -25.93 -12.53 -36.93
CA ARG A 525 -26.31 -12.36 -35.51
C ARG A 525 -26.05 -13.61 -34.67
N ARG A 526 -25.44 -14.64 -35.24
CA ARG A 526 -25.09 -15.85 -34.49
C ARG A 526 -23.90 -15.57 -33.60
N PRO A 527 -23.88 -16.12 -32.37
CA PRO A 527 -22.72 -16.04 -31.50
C PRO A 527 -21.47 -16.56 -32.21
N ARG A 528 -20.43 -15.74 -32.25
CA ARG A 528 -19.14 -16.10 -32.87
C ARG A 528 -18.04 -16.26 -31.81
N LEU A 529 -18.06 -15.50 -30.76
CA LEU A 529 -17.04 -15.57 -29.72
C LEU A 529 -17.58 -16.31 -28.51
N GLU A 530 -16.84 -17.30 -28.04
CA GLU A 530 -17.02 -17.86 -26.72
C GLU A 530 -15.93 -17.30 -25.82
N VAL A 531 -16.34 -16.45 -24.86
CA VAL A 531 -15.43 -15.77 -23.93
C VAL A 531 -15.57 -16.40 -22.55
N SER A 532 -14.46 -16.77 -21.96
CA SER A 532 -14.41 -17.21 -20.56
C SER A 532 -13.40 -16.39 -19.77
N PHE A 533 -13.73 -16.15 -18.50
CA PHE A 533 -12.88 -15.47 -17.55
C PHE A 533 -12.58 -16.34 -16.34
N GLY A 534 -11.35 -16.18 -15.81
CA GLY A 534 -10.92 -16.74 -14.55
C GLY A 534 -9.99 -15.76 -13.85
N VAL A 535 -9.76 -15.95 -12.55
CA VAL A 535 -8.85 -15.15 -11.74
C VAL A 535 -7.67 -16.02 -11.31
N ASP A 536 -6.46 -15.58 -11.59
CA ASP A 536 -5.27 -16.30 -11.20
C ASP A 536 -4.81 -16.02 -9.76
N ARG A 537 -3.69 -16.63 -9.34
CA ARG A 537 -3.13 -16.48 -7.98
C ARG A 537 -2.64 -15.06 -7.67
N ASP A 538 -2.32 -14.29 -8.70
CA ASP A 538 -1.82 -12.93 -8.59
C ASP A 538 -2.93 -11.89 -8.82
N ARG A 539 -4.20 -12.34 -8.77
CA ARG A 539 -5.44 -11.54 -8.99
C ARG A 539 -5.59 -11.00 -10.41
N TRP A 540 -4.92 -11.58 -11.40
CA TRP A 540 -5.20 -11.22 -12.77
C TRP A 540 -6.50 -11.85 -13.25
N LEU A 541 -7.40 -11.03 -13.80
CA LEU A 541 -8.50 -11.51 -14.61
C LEU A 541 -7.92 -11.97 -15.94
N THR A 542 -8.00 -13.26 -16.20
CA THR A 542 -7.51 -13.87 -17.43
C THR A 542 -8.68 -14.20 -18.34
N ALA A 543 -8.52 -13.98 -19.64
CA ALA A 543 -9.52 -14.29 -20.65
C ALA A 543 -9.04 -15.39 -21.59
N THR A 544 -9.94 -16.31 -21.90
CA THR A 544 -9.81 -17.24 -23.02
C THR A 544 -10.93 -16.96 -24.00
N VAL A 545 -10.57 -16.79 -25.27
CA VAL A 545 -11.54 -16.46 -26.33
C VAL A 545 -11.40 -17.46 -27.46
N LEU A 546 -12.48 -18.18 -27.75
CA LEU A 546 -12.62 -19.13 -28.84
C LEU A 546 -13.50 -18.53 -29.96
N ASP A 547 -13.01 -18.51 -31.18
CA ASP A 547 -13.81 -18.22 -32.37
C ASP A 547 -14.61 -19.45 -32.77
N LEU A 548 -15.92 -19.42 -32.58
CA LEU A 548 -16.82 -20.54 -32.89
C LEU A 548 -16.98 -20.79 -34.38
N GLN A 549 -16.67 -19.80 -35.23
CA GLN A 549 -16.73 -19.93 -36.67
C GLN A 549 -15.54 -20.69 -37.22
N THR A 550 -14.35 -20.42 -36.72
CA THR A 550 -13.08 -21.01 -37.20
C THR A 550 -12.57 -22.15 -36.32
N GLY A 551 -13.12 -22.31 -35.11
CA GLY A 551 -12.62 -23.24 -34.08
C GLY A 551 -11.27 -22.86 -33.51
N ARG A 552 -10.74 -21.65 -33.77
CA ARG A 552 -9.43 -21.19 -33.28
C ARG A 552 -9.55 -20.50 -31.93
N THR A 553 -8.62 -20.78 -31.05
CA THR A 553 -8.42 -20.00 -29.84
C THR A 553 -7.70 -18.70 -30.17
N LEU A 554 -8.37 -17.57 -29.99
CA LEU A 554 -7.85 -16.23 -30.28
C LEU A 554 -7.04 -15.66 -29.11
N MET A 555 -7.42 -16.04 -27.89
CA MET A 555 -6.72 -15.71 -26.64
C MET A 555 -6.72 -16.96 -25.75
N ASP A 556 -5.59 -17.32 -25.18
CA ASP A 556 -5.48 -18.41 -24.21
C ASP A 556 -4.95 -17.88 -22.89
N ARG A 557 -5.83 -17.78 -21.89
CA ARG A 557 -5.55 -17.27 -20.54
C ARG A 557 -4.73 -15.97 -20.53
N GLN A 558 -5.05 -15.09 -21.48
CA GLN A 558 -4.40 -13.79 -21.59
C GLN A 558 -4.83 -12.89 -20.43
N ALA A 559 -3.88 -12.26 -19.75
CA ALA A 559 -4.16 -11.29 -18.73
C ALA A 559 -4.86 -10.06 -19.32
N VAL A 560 -5.99 -9.67 -18.73
CA VAL A 560 -6.83 -8.53 -19.15
C VAL A 560 -6.63 -7.36 -18.23
N VAL A 561 -6.86 -7.57 -16.95
CA VAL A 561 -6.76 -6.54 -15.91
C VAL A 561 -6.49 -7.22 -14.57
N ARG A 562 -5.83 -6.53 -13.67
CA ARG A 562 -5.61 -7.02 -12.31
C ARG A 562 -6.73 -6.55 -11.41
N LEU A 563 -7.27 -7.46 -10.58
CA LEU A 563 -8.38 -7.20 -9.66
C LEU A 563 -7.87 -6.82 -8.26
N LEU A 564 -8.68 -6.08 -7.50
CA LEU A 564 -8.39 -5.70 -6.11
C LEU A 564 -8.88 -6.73 -5.11
#